data_0294fe596e554d2d71a0464bf1c94445
#
_entry.id   0294fe596e554d2d71a0464bf1c94445
#
_cell.length_a   1.000
_cell.length_b   1.000
_cell.length_c   1.000
_cell.angle_alpha   90.00
_cell.angle_beta   90.00
_cell.angle_gamma   90.00
#
_symmetry.space_group_name_H-M   'P 1'
#
loop_
_entity.id
_entity.type
_entity.pdbx_description
1 polymer ?
#
loop_
_entity_poly.entity_id
_entity_poly.type
_entity_poly.pdbx_seq_one_letter_code
_entity_poly.pdbx_strand_id
1 'polypeptide(L)'
;MMSEEVILVSYGEITLKSSRVRSRMERVLIRNIISQLKRNRIDVLKIHKEGGRLFIWTSNNKDAIKILTKVFGVVSASIALKTGLNLNEIVNGVKKYSKEALINAKTFAIRARRPNKDFPITSIELARILGDAVLKEMPNLKVDLNNPDKEIFVEIRRSGAYIYHERKLGPKGFPYGVEGKVVALMSGGIDSAVAAWMIMKRGCTIVPVYYDMGHYVSSIAKERIMRVLKWLKEWIPSEKVKVHVVPLAYAHELLRGIINERYRCIFCKAMMYLIAQEIAKEVGAKGIVTGESLGQVASQTLDNLYLLSRLIDIPILRPVIGF
;
A
#
# COMPACT_ATOMS: atom_id res chain seq x y z
N MET A 1 24.10 20.15 17.61
CA MET A 1 22.82 20.18 16.85
C MET A 1 21.83 19.26 17.54
N MET A 2 20.59 19.70 17.74
CA MET A 2 19.55 18.83 18.29
C MET A 2 19.34 17.65 17.32
N SER A 3 19.28 16.45 17.83
CA SER A 3 18.93 15.25 17.08
C SER A 3 17.48 15.38 16.58
N GLU A 4 17.30 15.36 15.27
CA GLU A 4 16.02 15.59 14.61
C GLU A 4 15.39 14.25 14.23
N GLU A 5 14.15 13.99 14.66
CA GLU A 5 13.41 12.81 14.19
C GLU A 5 12.83 13.05 12.80
N VAL A 6 12.91 12.02 11.96
CA VAL A 6 12.39 12.01 10.60
C VAL A 6 11.80 10.66 10.26
N ILE A 7 10.75 10.61 9.44
CA ILE A 7 10.24 9.35 8.92
C ILE A 7 11.00 8.99 7.64
N LEU A 8 11.67 7.84 7.67
CA LEU A 8 12.35 7.24 6.55
C LEU A 8 11.41 6.27 5.82
N VAL A 9 10.97 6.61 4.61
CA VAL A 9 10.09 5.78 3.79
C VAL A 9 10.88 5.12 2.67
N SER A 10 10.75 3.79 2.56
CA SER A 10 11.30 3.03 1.44
C SER A 10 10.21 2.68 0.45
N TYR A 11 10.54 2.71 -0.84
CA TYR A 11 9.72 2.21 -1.94
C TYR A 11 10.56 1.26 -2.80
N GLY A 12 9.93 0.25 -3.39
CA GLY A 12 10.63 -0.87 -4.05
C GLY A 12 10.50 -0.85 -5.57
N GLU A 13 9.42 -1.40 -6.11
CA GLU A 13 9.20 -1.66 -7.54
C GLU A 13 9.38 -0.41 -8.43
N ILE A 14 9.15 0.78 -7.91
CA ILE A 14 9.37 2.06 -8.59
C ILE A 14 10.84 2.22 -9.00
N THR A 15 11.78 1.72 -8.21
CA THR A 15 13.22 1.85 -8.46
C THR A 15 13.69 1.08 -9.68
N LEU A 16 12.95 0.06 -10.11
CA LEU A 16 13.23 -0.77 -11.27
C LEU A 16 12.81 -0.12 -12.60
N LYS A 17 12.13 1.02 -12.54
CA LYS A 17 11.64 1.72 -13.73
C LYS A 17 12.71 2.68 -14.30
N SER A 18 12.58 3.01 -15.59
CA SER A 18 13.43 4.04 -16.23
C SER A 18 13.33 5.38 -15.48
N SER A 19 14.33 6.22 -15.58
CA SER A 19 14.41 7.50 -14.84
C SER A 19 13.16 8.38 -15.01
N ARG A 20 12.63 8.49 -16.23
CA ARG A 20 11.41 9.27 -16.55
C ARG A 20 10.17 8.69 -15.86
N VAL A 21 9.97 7.37 -15.97
CA VAL A 21 8.82 6.67 -15.35
C VAL A 21 8.93 6.71 -13.83
N ARG A 22 10.13 6.47 -13.29
CA ARG A 22 10.40 6.57 -11.86
C ARG A 22 10.04 7.94 -11.32
N SER A 23 10.53 9.01 -11.93
CA SER A 23 10.25 10.39 -11.49
C SER A 23 8.75 10.71 -11.51
N ARG A 24 8.00 10.19 -12.50
CA ARG A 24 6.54 10.30 -12.54
C ARG A 24 5.89 9.59 -11.35
N MET A 25 6.27 8.32 -11.12
CA MET A 25 5.71 7.50 -10.04
C MET A 25 6.06 8.04 -8.66
N GLU A 26 7.28 8.52 -8.46
CA GLU A 26 7.70 9.16 -7.20
C GLU A 26 6.89 10.41 -6.89
N ARG A 27 6.60 11.25 -7.89
CA ARG A 27 5.73 12.42 -7.72
C ARG A 27 4.32 12.03 -7.30
N VAL A 28 3.77 10.96 -7.89
CA VAL A 28 2.45 10.45 -7.50
C VAL A 28 2.48 9.88 -6.08
N LEU A 29 3.53 9.13 -5.72
CA LEU A 29 3.71 8.60 -4.37
C LEU A 29 3.74 9.72 -3.32
N ILE A 30 4.55 10.76 -3.56
CA ILE A 30 4.65 11.92 -2.66
C ILE A 30 3.30 12.61 -2.51
N ARG A 31 2.59 12.85 -3.62
CA ARG A 31 1.24 13.43 -3.58
C ARG A 31 0.26 12.58 -2.77
N ASN A 32 0.29 11.25 -2.95
CA ASN A 32 -0.57 10.34 -2.21
C ASN A 32 -0.26 10.35 -0.70
N ILE A 33 1.03 10.38 -0.35
CA ILE A 33 1.48 10.52 1.04
C ILE A 33 0.94 11.82 1.66
N ILE A 34 1.16 12.95 0.99
CA ILE A 34 0.70 14.26 1.47
C ILE A 34 -0.83 14.25 1.66
N SER A 35 -1.58 13.75 0.67
CA SER A 35 -3.04 13.69 0.74
C SER A 35 -3.54 12.82 1.90
N GLN A 36 -2.89 11.65 2.12
CA GLN A 36 -3.27 10.75 3.22
C GLN A 36 -2.97 11.36 4.59
N LEU A 37 -1.81 11.99 4.76
CA LEU A 37 -1.43 12.65 6.02
C LEU A 37 -2.35 13.84 6.31
N LYS A 38 -2.59 14.71 5.32
CA LYS A 38 -3.48 15.87 5.45
C LYS A 38 -4.91 15.45 5.82
N ARG A 39 -5.46 14.40 5.17
CA ARG A 39 -6.79 13.85 5.51
C ARG A 39 -6.89 13.41 6.98
N ASN A 40 -5.78 12.97 7.56
CA ASN A 40 -5.70 12.57 8.95
C ASN A 40 -5.17 13.68 9.87
N ARG A 41 -5.21 14.95 9.43
CA ARG A 41 -4.82 16.14 10.19
C ARG A 41 -3.37 16.12 10.66
N ILE A 42 -2.47 15.57 9.85
CA ILE A 42 -1.03 15.57 10.10
C ILE A 42 -0.36 16.47 9.06
N ASP A 43 0.31 17.50 9.53
CA ASP A 43 1.03 18.42 8.68
C ASP A 43 2.36 17.82 8.23
N VAL A 44 2.64 17.98 6.94
CA VAL A 44 3.92 17.64 6.34
C VAL A 44 4.76 18.90 6.29
N LEU A 45 5.80 18.94 7.11
CA LEU A 45 6.69 20.10 7.22
C LEU A 45 7.71 20.13 6.08
N LYS A 46 8.26 18.98 5.73
CA LYS A 46 9.26 18.84 4.67
C LYS A 46 9.27 17.42 4.11
N ILE A 47 9.56 17.30 2.81
CA ILE A 47 9.90 16.02 2.16
C ILE A 47 11.20 16.20 1.40
N HIS A 48 12.15 15.31 1.64
CA HIS A 48 13.39 15.19 0.87
C HIS A 48 13.48 13.82 0.22
N LYS A 49 13.98 13.77 -1.00
CA LYS A 49 14.16 12.53 -1.75
C LYS A 49 15.64 12.29 -2.02
N GLU A 50 16.13 11.11 -1.64
CA GLU A 50 17.51 10.73 -1.91
C GLU A 50 17.63 9.20 -2.10
N GLY A 51 18.20 8.77 -3.21
CA GLY A 51 18.63 7.39 -3.44
C GLY A 51 17.59 6.31 -3.13
N GLY A 52 16.36 6.44 -3.64
CA GLY A 52 15.29 5.46 -3.43
C GLY A 52 14.62 5.52 -2.04
N ARG A 53 14.76 6.65 -1.35
CA ARG A 53 14.13 6.95 -0.06
C ARG A 53 13.40 8.28 -0.10
N LEU A 54 12.35 8.39 0.71
CA LEU A 54 11.76 9.66 1.10
C LEU A 54 12.01 9.88 2.58
N PHE A 55 12.43 11.08 2.92
CA PHE A 55 12.60 11.58 4.26
C PHE A 55 11.48 12.58 4.52
N ILE A 56 10.65 12.33 5.51
CA ILE A 56 9.44 13.09 5.75
C ILE A 56 9.46 13.63 7.18
N TRP A 57 9.36 14.93 7.33
CA TRP A 57 9.17 15.62 8.60
C TRP A 57 7.71 15.95 8.77
N THR A 58 7.12 15.57 9.88
CA THR A 58 5.70 15.80 10.16
C THR A 58 5.48 16.37 11.56
N SER A 59 4.30 16.92 11.80
CA SER A 59 3.90 17.39 13.12
C SER A 59 3.71 16.26 14.15
N ASN A 60 3.49 15.02 13.69
CA ASN A 60 3.30 13.83 14.53
C ASN A 60 3.79 12.56 13.82
N ASN A 61 5.04 12.15 14.10
CA ASN A 61 5.68 11.00 13.48
C ASN A 61 5.00 9.66 13.88
N LYS A 62 4.51 9.52 15.13
CA LYS A 62 3.90 8.29 15.63
C LYS A 62 2.59 7.94 14.92
N ASP A 63 1.77 8.94 14.62
CA ASP A 63 0.53 8.70 13.88
C ASP A 63 0.76 8.69 12.37
N ALA A 64 1.68 9.51 11.87
CA ALA A 64 2.06 9.50 10.46
C ALA A 64 2.52 8.13 9.98
N ILE A 65 3.34 7.41 10.77
CA ILE A 65 3.84 6.09 10.36
C ILE A 65 2.71 5.06 10.19
N LYS A 66 1.64 5.11 11.00
CA LYS A 66 0.47 4.23 10.86
C LYS A 66 -0.27 4.47 9.54
N ILE A 67 -0.32 5.73 9.10
CA ILE A 67 -0.96 6.13 7.84
C ILE A 67 -0.09 5.73 6.66
N LEU A 68 1.22 5.96 6.74
CA LEU A 68 2.17 5.62 5.69
C LEU A 68 2.20 4.13 5.36
N THR A 69 1.91 3.27 6.35
CA THR A 69 1.78 1.81 6.13
C THR A 69 0.50 1.42 5.36
N LYS A 70 -0.39 2.37 5.06
CA LYS A 70 -1.57 2.17 4.20
C LYS A 70 -1.42 2.84 2.83
N VAL A 71 -0.25 3.39 2.49
CA VAL A 71 -0.02 4.05 1.20
C VAL A 71 0.60 3.06 0.21
N PHE A 72 -0.10 2.79 -0.89
CA PHE A 72 0.43 1.94 -1.96
C PHE A 72 1.71 2.55 -2.56
N GLY A 73 2.71 1.69 -2.79
CA GLY A 73 4.06 2.07 -3.19
C GLY A 73 5.05 2.13 -2.03
N VAL A 74 4.59 2.26 -0.78
CA VAL A 74 5.44 2.20 0.41
C VAL A 74 5.78 0.74 0.71
N VAL A 75 7.07 0.43 0.83
CA VAL A 75 7.58 -0.89 1.25
C VAL A 75 7.72 -0.94 2.76
N SER A 76 8.29 0.10 3.35
CA SER A 76 8.37 0.26 4.81
C SER A 76 8.54 1.71 5.20
N ALA A 77 8.15 2.03 6.42
CA ALA A 77 8.39 3.31 7.07
C ALA A 77 9.03 3.09 8.44
N SER A 78 9.96 3.97 8.80
CA SER A 78 10.69 3.93 10.08
C SER A 78 10.82 5.34 10.64
N ILE A 79 10.63 5.51 11.95
CA ILE A 79 11.03 6.75 12.62
C ILE A 79 12.51 6.66 12.87
N ALA A 80 13.30 7.58 12.33
CA ALA A 80 14.74 7.60 12.40
C ALA A 80 15.24 8.86 13.11
N LEU A 81 16.26 8.69 13.92
CA LEU A 81 17.06 9.78 14.45
C LEU A 81 18.06 10.20 13.37
N LYS A 82 18.03 11.47 12.99
CA LYS A 82 19.00 12.05 12.06
C LYS A 82 20.17 12.68 12.80
N THR A 83 21.39 12.40 12.34
CA THR A 83 22.62 13.06 12.81
C THR A 83 23.41 13.61 11.63
N GLY A 84 24.45 14.38 11.92
CA GLY A 84 25.45 14.74 10.91
C GLY A 84 26.28 13.54 10.45
N LEU A 85 27.27 13.82 9.59
CA LEU A 85 28.17 12.80 9.01
C LEU A 85 29.48 12.65 9.78
N ASN A 86 29.70 13.42 10.86
CA ASN A 86 30.85 13.24 11.73
C ASN A 86 30.70 11.94 12.52
N LEU A 87 31.78 11.14 12.56
CA LEU A 87 31.76 9.84 13.25
C LEU A 87 31.36 9.97 14.73
N ASN A 88 31.82 10.99 15.43
CA ASN A 88 31.50 11.20 16.85
C ASN A 88 30.00 11.53 17.03
N GLU A 89 29.39 12.29 16.10
CA GLU A 89 27.95 12.58 16.12
C GLU A 89 27.13 11.30 15.89
N ILE A 90 27.56 10.43 14.96
CA ILE A 90 26.92 9.14 14.69
C ILE A 90 27.02 8.23 15.90
N VAL A 91 28.21 8.10 16.49
CA VAL A 91 28.48 7.29 17.71
C VAL A 91 27.57 7.77 18.86
N ASN A 92 27.57 9.08 19.14
CA ASN A 92 26.75 9.64 20.22
C ASN A 92 25.24 9.47 19.94
N GLY A 93 24.82 9.61 18.68
CA GLY A 93 23.46 9.33 18.25
C GLY A 93 23.06 7.89 18.50
N VAL A 94 23.90 6.91 18.13
CA VAL A 94 23.65 5.49 18.35
C VAL A 94 23.64 5.15 19.85
N LYS A 95 24.56 5.67 20.64
CA LYS A 95 24.59 5.47 22.11
C LYS A 95 23.30 5.95 22.77
N LYS A 96 22.84 7.16 22.41
CA LYS A 96 21.57 7.71 22.93
C LYS A 96 20.39 6.89 22.50
N TYR A 97 20.31 6.55 21.20
CA TYR A 97 19.20 5.81 20.60
C TYR A 97 19.09 4.38 21.12
N SER A 98 20.21 3.71 21.33
CA SER A 98 20.26 2.31 21.79
C SER A 98 19.67 2.12 23.19
N LYS A 99 19.77 3.12 24.08
CA LYS A 99 19.20 3.05 25.43
C LYS A 99 17.68 2.79 25.43
N GLU A 100 16.97 3.36 24.49
CA GLU A 100 15.51 3.13 24.33
C GLU A 100 15.22 1.93 23.41
N ALA A 101 15.94 1.83 22.30
CA ALA A 101 15.70 0.81 21.30
C ALA A 101 15.97 -0.61 21.78
N LEU A 102 16.98 -0.80 22.65
CA LEU A 102 17.42 -2.10 23.13
C LEU A 102 16.88 -2.48 24.53
N ILE A 103 15.89 -1.74 25.03
CA ILE A 103 15.21 -2.12 26.29
C ILE A 103 14.73 -3.58 26.19
N ASN A 104 15.01 -4.37 27.22
CA ASN A 104 14.65 -5.79 27.35
C ASN A 104 15.31 -6.72 26.32
N ALA A 105 16.27 -6.28 25.51
CA ALA A 105 17.08 -7.15 24.67
C ALA A 105 18.22 -7.77 25.48
N LYS A 106 18.59 -9.00 25.11
CA LYS A 106 19.83 -9.66 25.58
C LYS A 106 20.92 -9.62 24.51
N THR A 107 20.48 -9.66 23.26
CA THR A 107 21.35 -9.64 22.08
C THR A 107 20.94 -8.55 21.09
N PHE A 108 21.92 -8.02 20.35
CA PHE A 108 21.65 -7.03 19.31
C PHE A 108 22.62 -7.14 18.15
N ALA A 109 22.24 -6.52 17.02
CA ALA A 109 23.14 -6.30 15.88
C ALA A 109 23.04 -4.86 15.36
N ILE A 110 24.16 -4.30 14.90
CA ILE A 110 24.21 -3.06 14.13
C ILE A 110 24.21 -3.41 12.63
N ARG A 111 23.24 -2.90 11.89
CA ARG A 111 23.12 -3.08 10.43
C ARG A 111 23.44 -1.76 9.73
N ALA A 112 24.72 -1.53 9.46
CA ALA A 112 25.16 -0.34 8.77
C ALA A 112 25.04 -0.47 7.25
N ARG A 113 24.55 0.58 6.59
CA ARG A 113 24.52 0.73 5.13
C ARG A 113 25.13 2.07 4.74
N ARG A 114 25.96 2.07 3.71
CA ARG A 114 26.66 3.25 3.21
C ARG A 114 26.34 3.50 1.73
N PRO A 115 25.16 4.00 1.37
CA PRO A 115 24.87 4.48 0.02
C PRO A 115 25.76 5.65 -0.41
N ASN A 116 26.10 6.53 0.52
CA ASN A 116 27.11 7.59 0.31
C ASN A 116 28.52 6.99 0.35
N LYS A 117 29.12 6.80 -0.84
CA LYS A 117 30.48 6.22 -0.95
C LYS A 117 31.61 7.19 -0.59
N ASP A 118 31.32 8.48 -0.49
CA ASP A 118 32.30 9.51 -0.08
C ASP A 118 32.59 9.49 1.43
N PHE A 119 31.75 8.81 2.23
CA PHE A 119 32.01 8.59 3.64
C PHE A 119 33.20 7.63 3.82
N PRO A 120 34.25 7.99 4.60
CA PRO A 120 35.54 7.29 4.56
C PRO A 120 35.52 5.88 5.15
N ILE A 121 34.59 5.59 6.09
CA ILE A 121 34.54 4.32 6.83
C ILE A 121 33.64 3.33 6.09
N THR A 122 34.06 2.07 5.98
CA THR A 122 33.22 1.01 5.37
C THR A 122 32.00 0.68 6.24
N SER A 123 30.97 0.07 5.65
CA SER A 123 29.78 -0.32 6.43
C SER A 123 30.08 -1.38 7.48
N ILE A 124 31.04 -2.29 7.22
CA ILE A 124 31.44 -3.34 8.18
C ILE A 124 32.19 -2.72 9.35
N GLU A 125 33.14 -1.87 9.06
CA GLU A 125 33.94 -1.16 10.06
C GLU A 125 33.06 -0.23 10.91
N LEU A 126 32.16 0.53 10.28
CA LEU A 126 31.20 1.37 10.99
C LEU A 126 30.33 0.54 11.93
N ALA A 127 29.80 -0.61 11.47
CA ALA A 127 28.98 -1.48 12.31
C ALA A 127 29.76 -1.98 13.55
N ARG A 128 31.07 -2.30 13.40
CA ARG A 128 31.93 -2.71 14.50
C ARG A 128 32.13 -1.57 15.50
N ILE A 129 32.53 -0.38 15.01
CA ILE A 129 32.75 0.80 15.87
C ILE A 129 31.48 1.13 16.68
N LEU A 130 30.31 1.10 16.02
CA LEU A 130 29.05 1.39 16.67
C LEU A 130 28.60 0.29 17.64
N GLY A 131 28.87 -0.97 17.33
CA GLY A 131 28.64 -2.11 18.23
C GLY A 131 29.46 -2.00 19.50
N ASP A 132 30.76 -1.72 19.38
CA ASP A 132 31.67 -1.50 20.51
C ASP A 132 31.21 -0.30 21.36
N ALA A 133 30.72 0.76 20.72
CA ALA A 133 30.22 1.93 21.44
C ALA A 133 28.94 1.62 22.24
N VAL A 134 28.07 0.75 21.73
CA VAL A 134 26.86 0.29 22.43
C VAL A 134 27.25 -0.61 23.60
N LEU A 135 28.16 -1.56 23.41
CA LEU A 135 28.63 -2.45 24.50
C LEU A 135 29.28 -1.68 25.66
N LYS A 136 30.02 -0.59 25.39
CA LYS A 136 30.57 0.28 26.44
C LYS A 136 29.50 0.97 27.29
N GLU A 137 28.36 1.32 26.67
CA GLU A 137 27.21 1.96 27.38
C GLU A 137 26.29 0.92 28.06
N MET A 138 26.21 -0.28 27.49
CA MET A 138 25.28 -1.34 27.91
C MET A 138 26.05 -2.70 27.99
N PRO A 139 26.91 -2.89 28.99
CA PRO A 139 27.83 -4.04 29.08
C PRO A 139 27.14 -5.40 29.27
N ASN A 140 25.84 -5.40 29.63
CA ASN A 140 25.05 -6.62 29.78
C ASN A 140 24.54 -7.20 28.45
N LEU A 141 24.67 -6.43 27.35
CA LEU A 141 24.27 -6.90 26.03
C LEU A 141 25.37 -7.74 25.38
N LYS A 142 24.94 -8.62 24.46
CA LYS A 142 25.87 -9.39 23.60
C LYS A 142 25.53 -9.07 22.12
N VAL A 143 26.58 -9.10 21.28
CA VAL A 143 26.41 -9.00 19.84
C VAL A 143 26.04 -10.37 19.26
N ASP A 144 24.94 -10.46 18.53
CA ASP A 144 24.58 -11.63 17.73
C ASP A 144 24.23 -11.16 16.31
N LEU A 145 25.08 -11.52 15.35
CA LEU A 145 24.90 -11.10 13.96
C LEU A 145 23.89 -11.98 13.20
N ASN A 146 23.59 -13.17 13.68
CA ASN A 146 22.75 -14.13 12.99
C ASN A 146 21.29 -14.07 13.44
N ASN A 147 21.06 -14.05 14.75
CA ASN A 147 19.73 -14.08 15.33
C ASN A 147 19.58 -13.14 16.54
N PRO A 148 19.76 -11.81 16.36
CA PRO A 148 19.68 -10.87 17.46
C PRO A 148 18.23 -10.66 17.90
N ASP A 149 18.03 -10.39 19.19
CA ASP A 149 16.72 -9.98 19.73
C ASP A 149 16.25 -8.67 19.09
N LYS A 150 17.21 -7.74 18.86
CA LYS A 150 16.92 -6.44 18.23
C LYS A 150 18.05 -6.00 17.29
N GLU A 151 17.67 -5.28 16.24
CA GLU A 151 18.60 -4.70 15.29
C GLU A 151 18.53 -3.16 15.31
N ILE A 152 19.68 -2.51 15.26
CA ILE A 152 19.77 -1.08 14.99
C ILE A 152 20.32 -0.88 13.59
N PHE A 153 19.54 -0.19 12.76
CA PHE A 153 19.91 0.15 11.38
C PHE A 153 20.54 1.54 11.35
N VAL A 154 21.65 1.68 10.62
CA VAL A 154 22.32 2.96 10.40
C VAL A 154 22.56 3.14 8.91
N GLU A 155 21.89 4.13 8.30
CA GLU A 155 22.08 4.47 6.89
C GLU A 155 22.86 5.77 6.73
N ILE A 156 24.07 5.69 6.12
CA ILE A 156 24.91 6.85 5.81
C ILE A 156 24.57 7.37 4.41
N ARG A 157 23.99 8.57 4.35
CA ARG A 157 23.58 9.24 3.10
C ARG A 157 24.27 10.59 2.99
N ARG A 158 24.16 11.25 1.83
CA ARG A 158 24.73 12.59 1.65
C ARG A 158 24.09 13.64 2.58
N SER A 159 22.81 13.48 2.87
CA SER A 159 22.02 14.38 3.73
C SER A 159 22.19 14.17 5.24
N GLY A 160 22.95 13.13 5.67
CA GLY A 160 23.19 12.80 7.08
C GLY A 160 23.23 11.30 7.35
N ALA A 161 23.37 10.92 8.61
CA ALA A 161 23.22 9.54 9.07
C ALA A 161 21.84 9.37 9.74
N TYR A 162 21.20 8.22 9.50
CA TYR A 162 19.85 7.91 9.94
C TYR A 162 19.85 6.63 10.73
N ILE A 163 19.42 6.70 12.01
CA ILE A 163 19.45 5.61 12.99
C ILE A 163 18.03 5.21 13.32
N TYR A 164 17.69 3.93 13.16
CA TYR A 164 16.35 3.40 13.45
C TYR A 164 16.40 1.90 13.80
N HIS A 165 15.38 1.38 14.48
CA HIS A 165 15.29 -0.04 14.85
C HIS A 165 14.03 -0.72 14.30
N GLU A 166 12.92 0.00 14.19
CA GLU A 166 11.68 -0.57 13.66
C GLU A 166 11.51 -0.29 12.17
N ARG A 167 10.96 -1.29 11.46
CA ARG A 167 10.48 -1.14 10.09
C ARG A 167 9.03 -1.56 10.02
N LYS A 168 8.12 -0.60 9.98
CA LYS A 168 6.70 -0.91 9.77
C LYS A 168 6.45 -1.13 8.28
N LEU A 169 6.00 -2.34 7.94
CA LEU A 169 5.79 -2.74 6.56
C LEU A 169 4.58 -2.04 5.97
N GLY A 170 4.73 -1.56 4.73
CA GLY A 170 3.65 -1.03 3.91
C GLY A 170 3.12 -2.05 2.91
N PRO A 171 2.12 -1.69 2.10
CA PRO A 171 1.46 -2.60 1.16
C PRO A 171 2.34 -2.96 -0.04
N LYS A 172 3.44 -2.25 -0.27
CA LYS A 172 4.28 -2.37 -1.47
C LYS A 172 3.51 -1.97 -2.75
N GLY A 173 3.90 -2.51 -3.92
CA GLY A 173 3.25 -2.26 -5.21
C GLY A 173 3.58 -0.89 -5.80
N PHE A 174 2.65 -0.34 -6.59
CA PHE A 174 2.78 0.96 -7.25
C PHE A 174 1.89 2.02 -6.59
N PRO A 175 2.26 3.30 -6.68
CA PRO A 175 1.43 4.39 -6.17
C PRO A 175 0.05 4.38 -6.82
N TYR A 176 -0.99 4.55 -6.03
CA TYR A 176 -2.37 4.65 -6.51
C TYR A 176 -2.52 5.75 -7.57
N GLY A 177 -3.14 5.41 -8.69
CA GLY A 177 -3.43 6.33 -9.80
C GLY A 177 -2.34 6.40 -10.89
N VAL A 178 -1.29 5.56 -10.88
CA VAL A 178 -0.24 5.57 -11.93
C VAL A 178 -0.60 4.74 -13.17
N GLU A 179 -1.51 3.75 -13.04
CA GLU A 179 -1.88 2.81 -14.13
C GLU A 179 -3.29 3.07 -14.71
N GLY A 180 -3.88 4.24 -14.41
CA GLY A 180 -5.19 4.60 -14.95
C GLY A 180 -6.36 4.15 -14.07
N LYS A 181 -7.57 4.12 -14.68
CA LYS A 181 -8.82 3.80 -14.00
C LYS A 181 -9.37 2.45 -14.42
N VAL A 182 -10.03 1.77 -13.48
CA VAL A 182 -10.81 0.55 -13.72
C VAL A 182 -12.14 0.64 -12.98
N VAL A 183 -13.20 0.08 -13.56
CA VAL A 183 -14.50 -0.12 -12.89
C VAL A 183 -14.36 -1.34 -11.99
N ALA A 184 -14.67 -1.21 -10.70
CA ALA A 184 -14.61 -2.31 -9.73
C ALA A 184 -16.04 -2.73 -9.35
N LEU A 185 -16.45 -3.95 -9.71
CA LEU A 185 -17.73 -4.52 -9.34
C LEU A 185 -17.71 -4.91 -7.87
N MET A 186 -18.47 -4.18 -7.06
CA MET A 186 -18.46 -4.32 -5.62
C MET A 186 -19.67 -5.07 -5.11
N SER A 187 -19.41 -6.01 -4.23
CA SER A 187 -20.42 -6.72 -3.44
C SER A 187 -20.11 -6.61 -1.95
N GLY A 188 -20.98 -7.10 -1.10
CA GLY A 188 -20.71 -7.21 0.34
C GLY A 188 -19.78 -8.38 0.71
N GLY A 189 -19.25 -9.13 -0.28
CA GLY A 189 -18.35 -10.25 -0.12
C GLY A 189 -16.87 -9.84 -0.04
N ILE A 190 -16.05 -10.71 0.55
CA ILE A 190 -14.61 -10.49 0.72
C ILE A 190 -13.87 -10.47 -0.62
N ASP A 191 -14.27 -11.31 -1.58
CA ASP A 191 -13.56 -11.47 -2.85
C ASP A 191 -13.53 -10.18 -3.66
N SER A 192 -14.65 -9.46 -3.73
CA SER A 192 -14.71 -8.15 -4.43
C SER A 192 -13.84 -7.10 -3.73
N ALA A 193 -13.78 -7.12 -2.39
CA ALA A 193 -12.93 -6.21 -1.62
C ALA A 193 -11.44 -6.49 -1.86
N VAL A 194 -11.04 -7.76 -1.82
CA VAL A 194 -9.66 -8.19 -2.06
C VAL A 194 -9.24 -7.91 -3.50
N ALA A 195 -10.11 -8.24 -4.48
CA ALA A 195 -9.83 -7.96 -5.89
C ALA A 195 -9.61 -6.47 -6.16
N ALA A 196 -10.47 -5.60 -5.63
CA ALA A 196 -10.32 -4.16 -5.74
C ALA A 196 -9.02 -3.68 -5.08
N TRP A 197 -8.70 -4.17 -3.87
CA TRP A 197 -7.46 -3.82 -3.17
C TRP A 197 -6.21 -4.27 -3.94
N MET A 198 -6.21 -5.48 -4.50
CA MET A 198 -5.10 -6.00 -5.30
C MET A 198 -4.82 -5.14 -6.54
N ILE A 199 -5.86 -4.68 -7.21
CA ILE A 199 -5.72 -3.79 -8.38
C ILE A 199 -5.27 -2.38 -7.96
N MET A 200 -5.76 -1.86 -6.85
CA MET A 200 -5.25 -0.60 -6.28
C MET A 200 -3.75 -0.70 -5.97
N LYS A 201 -3.30 -1.82 -5.43
CA LYS A 201 -1.88 -2.10 -5.17
C LYS A 201 -1.04 -2.16 -6.46
N ARG A 202 -1.64 -2.45 -7.60
CA ARG A 202 -0.98 -2.37 -8.93
C ARG A 202 -1.04 -0.97 -9.54
N GLY A 203 -1.55 0.02 -8.80
CA GLY A 203 -1.52 1.43 -9.19
C GLY A 203 -2.78 1.92 -9.91
N CYS A 204 -3.82 1.11 -10.03
CA CYS A 204 -5.07 1.55 -10.66
C CYS A 204 -5.93 2.37 -9.70
N THR A 205 -6.62 3.37 -10.24
CA THR A 205 -7.73 4.04 -9.58
C THR A 205 -8.99 3.23 -9.79
N ILE A 206 -9.69 2.85 -8.71
CA ILE A 206 -10.96 2.15 -8.82
C ILE A 206 -12.13 3.14 -8.92
N VAL A 207 -13.11 2.77 -9.74
CA VAL A 207 -14.45 3.36 -9.80
C VAL A 207 -15.42 2.29 -9.30
N PRO A 208 -15.82 2.33 -8.02
CA PRO A 208 -16.71 1.31 -7.47
C PRO A 208 -18.12 1.38 -8.07
N VAL A 209 -18.63 0.22 -8.49
CA VAL A 209 -20.01 0.03 -8.97
C VAL A 209 -20.68 -1.02 -8.11
N TYR A 210 -21.81 -0.67 -7.55
CA TYR A 210 -22.68 -1.57 -6.78
C TYR A 210 -24.01 -1.74 -7.49
N TYR A 211 -24.40 -2.99 -7.72
CA TYR A 211 -25.70 -3.35 -8.30
C TYR A 211 -26.71 -3.58 -7.19
N ASP A 212 -27.68 -2.66 -7.07
CA ASP A 212 -28.74 -2.76 -6.07
C ASP A 212 -29.88 -3.65 -6.61
N MET A 213 -30.00 -4.82 -6.00
CA MET A 213 -31.06 -5.80 -6.31
C MET A 213 -32.38 -5.52 -5.58
N GLY A 214 -32.54 -4.33 -4.97
CA GLY A 214 -33.77 -3.91 -4.30
C GLY A 214 -34.19 -4.88 -3.18
N HIS A 215 -35.42 -5.39 -3.29
CA HIS A 215 -36.00 -6.31 -2.31
C HIS A 215 -35.43 -7.73 -2.35
N TYR A 216 -34.67 -8.10 -3.39
CA TYR A 216 -33.97 -9.40 -3.44
C TYR A 216 -32.76 -9.47 -2.54
N VAL A 217 -32.36 -8.36 -1.94
CA VAL A 217 -31.17 -8.30 -1.07
C VAL A 217 -31.55 -7.71 0.29
N SER A 218 -31.14 -8.38 1.37
CA SER A 218 -31.42 -7.91 2.72
C SER A 218 -30.71 -6.58 3.04
N SER A 219 -31.24 -5.83 4.01
CA SER A 219 -30.59 -4.61 4.54
C SER A 219 -29.16 -4.88 5.06
N ILE A 220 -28.94 -6.07 5.63
CA ILE A 220 -27.61 -6.52 6.10
C ILE A 220 -26.58 -6.56 4.96
N ALA A 221 -27.01 -6.95 3.75
CA ALA A 221 -26.09 -6.98 2.61
C ALA A 221 -25.74 -5.56 2.13
N LYS A 222 -26.69 -4.61 2.20
CA LYS A 222 -26.42 -3.18 1.93
C LYS A 222 -25.45 -2.59 2.96
N GLU A 223 -25.58 -2.94 4.22
CA GLU A 223 -24.62 -2.52 5.25
C GLU A 223 -23.22 -3.11 5.02
N ARG A 224 -23.14 -4.39 4.61
CA ARG A 224 -21.83 -5.02 4.33
C ARG A 224 -21.08 -4.29 3.21
N ILE A 225 -21.74 -3.95 2.11
CA ILE A 225 -21.07 -3.21 1.03
C ILE A 225 -20.58 -1.83 1.50
N MET A 226 -21.36 -1.13 2.33
CA MET A 226 -20.93 0.15 2.91
C MET A 226 -19.70 0.01 3.80
N ARG A 227 -19.60 -1.07 4.60
CA ARG A 227 -18.40 -1.37 5.41
C ARG A 227 -17.18 -1.66 4.52
N VAL A 228 -17.36 -2.45 3.45
CA VAL A 228 -16.30 -2.74 2.48
C VAL A 228 -15.79 -1.45 1.82
N LEU A 229 -16.68 -0.59 1.35
CA LEU A 229 -16.33 0.68 0.72
C LEU A 229 -15.63 1.63 1.70
N LYS A 230 -16.08 1.67 2.96
CA LYS A 230 -15.43 2.45 4.02
C LYS A 230 -14.02 1.96 4.30
N TRP A 231 -13.80 0.63 4.34
CA TRP A 231 -12.49 0.05 4.51
C TRP A 231 -11.56 0.36 3.32
N LEU A 232 -12.04 0.18 2.07
CA LEU A 232 -11.26 0.51 0.87
C LEU A 232 -10.87 2.00 0.82
N LYS A 233 -11.75 2.88 1.30
CA LYS A 233 -11.47 4.31 1.36
C LYS A 233 -10.23 4.65 2.20
N GLU A 234 -9.88 3.86 3.20
CA GLU A 234 -8.68 4.09 4.00
C GLU A 234 -7.39 4.03 3.17
N TRP A 235 -7.40 3.28 2.08
CA TRP A 235 -6.28 3.08 1.16
C TRP A 235 -6.24 4.09 0.01
N ILE A 236 -7.34 4.83 -0.21
CA ILE A 236 -7.48 5.79 -1.30
C ILE A 236 -7.06 7.17 -0.81
N PRO A 237 -6.14 7.89 -1.52
CA PRO A 237 -5.67 9.19 -1.07
C PRO A 237 -6.73 10.31 -1.16
N SER A 238 -7.79 10.12 -1.97
CA SER A 238 -8.87 11.11 -2.12
C SER A 238 -9.75 11.20 -0.87
N GLU A 239 -10.22 12.40 -0.55
CA GLU A 239 -11.20 12.62 0.54
C GLU A 239 -12.56 12.03 0.23
N LYS A 240 -12.96 12.04 -1.05
CA LYS A 240 -14.25 11.52 -1.51
C LYS A 240 -14.05 10.40 -2.51
N VAL A 241 -14.85 9.34 -2.37
CA VAL A 241 -14.94 8.24 -3.33
C VAL A 241 -16.37 8.21 -3.87
N LYS A 242 -16.53 8.46 -5.18
CA LYS A 242 -17.81 8.35 -5.86
C LYS A 242 -18.11 6.86 -6.08
N VAL A 243 -19.26 6.41 -5.69
CA VAL A 243 -19.76 5.05 -5.91
C VAL A 243 -20.95 5.13 -6.87
N HIS A 244 -20.92 4.34 -7.93
CA HIS A 244 -22.06 4.20 -8.83
C HIS A 244 -22.99 3.12 -8.27
N VAL A 245 -24.24 3.50 -7.97
CA VAL A 245 -25.28 2.56 -7.54
C VAL A 245 -26.22 2.36 -8.72
N VAL A 246 -26.29 1.13 -9.22
CA VAL A 246 -27.10 0.76 -10.38
C VAL A 246 -28.28 -0.07 -9.91
N PRO A 247 -29.55 0.40 -10.07
CA PRO A 247 -30.72 -0.39 -9.74
C PRO A 247 -30.88 -1.53 -10.75
N LEU A 248 -30.82 -2.78 -10.29
CA LEU A 248 -30.86 -3.96 -11.15
C LEU A 248 -32.10 -4.85 -10.85
N ALA A 249 -32.90 -4.52 -9.84
CA ALA A 249 -34.06 -5.31 -9.42
C ALA A 249 -35.06 -5.52 -10.57
N TYR A 250 -35.44 -4.45 -11.27
CA TYR A 250 -36.41 -4.52 -12.38
C TYR A 250 -35.91 -5.42 -13.52
N ALA A 251 -34.67 -5.26 -13.93
CA ALA A 251 -34.08 -6.09 -14.97
C ALA A 251 -33.98 -7.57 -14.53
N HIS A 252 -33.73 -7.83 -13.25
CA HIS A 252 -33.74 -9.18 -12.67
C HIS A 252 -35.15 -9.81 -12.74
N GLU A 253 -36.19 -9.04 -12.46
CA GLU A 253 -37.62 -9.50 -12.60
C GLU A 253 -37.95 -9.88 -14.03
N LEU A 254 -37.60 -9.04 -15.00
CA LEU A 254 -37.78 -9.34 -16.42
C LEU A 254 -37.11 -10.66 -16.82
N LEU A 255 -35.87 -10.87 -16.38
CA LEU A 255 -35.16 -12.11 -16.66
C LEU A 255 -35.85 -13.36 -16.05
N ARG A 256 -36.50 -13.22 -14.90
CA ARG A 256 -37.27 -14.32 -14.30
C ARG A 256 -38.46 -14.77 -15.13
N GLY A 257 -39.07 -13.84 -15.84
CA GLY A 257 -40.23 -14.13 -16.71
C GLY A 257 -39.86 -14.71 -18.08
N ILE A 258 -38.65 -14.47 -18.57
CA ILE A 258 -38.27 -14.76 -19.96
C ILE A 258 -37.24 -15.88 -20.07
N ILE A 259 -36.29 -15.99 -19.08
CA ILE A 259 -35.12 -16.85 -19.20
C ILE A 259 -35.24 -18.06 -18.26
N ASN A 260 -34.89 -19.23 -18.83
CA ASN A 260 -34.79 -20.47 -18.03
C ASN A 260 -33.90 -20.26 -16.81
N GLU A 261 -34.35 -20.75 -15.67
CA GLU A 261 -33.72 -20.60 -14.39
C GLU A 261 -32.21 -20.97 -14.39
N ARG A 262 -31.85 -22.00 -15.15
CA ARG A 262 -30.48 -22.49 -15.32
C ARG A 262 -29.52 -21.43 -15.85
N TYR A 263 -29.98 -20.51 -16.72
CA TYR A 263 -29.15 -19.51 -17.37
C TYR A 263 -29.25 -18.13 -16.74
N ARG A 264 -30.20 -17.92 -15.82
CA ARG A 264 -30.51 -16.61 -15.22
C ARG A 264 -29.31 -15.90 -14.64
N CYS A 265 -28.42 -16.64 -13.93
CA CYS A 265 -27.21 -16.06 -13.33
C CYS A 265 -26.22 -15.56 -14.38
N ILE A 266 -26.10 -16.25 -15.53
CA ILE A 266 -25.19 -15.86 -16.62
C ILE A 266 -25.70 -14.60 -17.29
N PHE A 267 -27.01 -14.50 -17.58
CA PHE A 267 -27.61 -13.32 -18.17
C PHE A 267 -27.54 -12.11 -17.22
N CYS A 268 -27.76 -12.31 -15.92
CA CYS A 268 -27.60 -11.27 -14.93
C CYS A 268 -26.16 -10.73 -14.91
N LYS A 269 -25.15 -11.61 -14.94
CA LYS A 269 -23.74 -11.20 -15.03
C LYS A 269 -23.43 -10.49 -16.35
N ALA A 270 -23.95 -10.98 -17.47
CA ALA A 270 -23.79 -10.33 -18.77
C ALA A 270 -24.28 -8.88 -18.73
N MET A 271 -25.47 -8.64 -18.18
CA MET A 271 -25.97 -7.28 -17.98
C MET A 271 -25.06 -6.43 -17.09
N MET A 272 -24.61 -6.98 -15.95
CA MET A 272 -23.69 -6.26 -15.06
C MET A 272 -22.42 -5.83 -15.81
N TYR A 273 -21.87 -6.69 -16.66
CA TYR A 273 -20.65 -6.37 -17.41
C TYR A 273 -20.89 -5.32 -18.50
N LEU A 274 -22.00 -5.42 -19.24
CA LEU A 274 -22.36 -4.44 -20.26
C LEU A 274 -22.57 -3.05 -19.64
N ILE A 275 -23.31 -2.96 -18.53
CA ILE A 275 -23.49 -1.71 -17.79
C ILE A 275 -22.15 -1.18 -17.25
N ALA A 276 -21.31 -2.06 -16.72
CA ALA A 276 -19.98 -1.67 -16.24
C ALA A 276 -19.10 -1.13 -17.36
N GLN A 277 -19.19 -1.68 -18.59
CA GLN A 277 -18.50 -1.17 -19.76
C GLN A 277 -18.97 0.22 -20.15
N GLU A 278 -20.26 0.48 -20.12
CA GLU A 278 -20.80 1.84 -20.40
C GLU A 278 -20.33 2.85 -19.33
N ILE A 279 -20.40 2.48 -18.06
CA ILE A 279 -19.80 3.30 -16.98
C ILE A 279 -18.31 3.52 -17.23
N ALA A 280 -17.57 2.48 -17.66
CA ALA A 280 -16.16 2.61 -17.97
C ALA A 280 -15.86 3.61 -19.08
N LYS A 281 -16.67 3.61 -20.14
CA LYS A 281 -16.62 4.61 -21.23
C LYS A 281 -16.83 6.03 -20.69
N GLU A 282 -17.88 6.22 -19.90
CA GLU A 282 -18.24 7.52 -19.30
C GLU A 282 -17.13 8.10 -18.43
N VAL A 283 -16.53 7.27 -17.56
CA VAL A 283 -15.49 7.73 -16.61
C VAL A 283 -14.06 7.64 -17.16
N GLY A 284 -13.87 7.14 -18.37
CA GLY A 284 -12.57 6.92 -19.00
C GLY A 284 -11.76 5.80 -18.34
N ALA A 285 -12.42 4.77 -17.81
CA ALA A 285 -11.78 3.55 -17.31
C ALA A 285 -11.43 2.60 -18.46
N LYS A 286 -10.39 1.78 -18.27
CA LYS A 286 -9.82 0.90 -19.32
C LYS A 286 -9.96 -0.59 -18.99
N GLY A 287 -10.76 -0.95 -17.99
CA GLY A 287 -10.99 -2.33 -17.60
C GLY A 287 -12.02 -2.45 -16.50
N ILE A 288 -12.49 -3.66 -16.29
CA ILE A 288 -13.42 -4.06 -15.22
C ILE A 288 -12.69 -4.98 -14.26
N VAL A 289 -12.92 -4.83 -12.97
CA VAL A 289 -12.38 -5.71 -11.92
C VAL A 289 -13.51 -6.45 -11.25
N THR A 290 -13.38 -7.75 -11.12
CA THR A 290 -14.34 -8.62 -10.42
C THR A 290 -13.67 -9.48 -9.38
N GLY A 291 -14.42 -9.86 -8.34
CA GLY A 291 -14.01 -10.83 -7.33
C GLY A 291 -14.39 -12.28 -7.69
N GLU A 292 -14.35 -12.64 -8.97
CA GLU A 292 -14.67 -14.00 -9.41
C GLU A 292 -13.52 -14.96 -9.10
N SER A 293 -13.87 -16.14 -8.57
CA SER A 293 -12.98 -17.27 -8.37
C SER A 293 -13.47 -18.47 -9.19
N LEU A 294 -12.54 -19.15 -9.88
CA LEU A 294 -12.89 -20.25 -10.79
C LEU A 294 -13.52 -21.41 -10.01
N GLY A 295 -14.68 -21.88 -10.49
CA GLY A 295 -15.37 -23.05 -9.92
C GLY A 295 -16.11 -22.79 -8.60
N GLN A 296 -16.06 -21.58 -8.04
CA GLN A 296 -16.71 -21.26 -6.76
C GLN A 296 -18.23 -21.34 -6.83
N VAL A 297 -18.84 -20.92 -7.94
CA VAL A 297 -20.28 -21.03 -8.23
C VAL A 297 -20.52 -21.42 -9.69
N ALA A 298 -21.71 -21.93 -10.00
CA ALA A 298 -22.07 -22.43 -11.33
C ALA A 298 -21.82 -21.44 -12.49
N SER A 299 -21.92 -20.13 -12.24
CA SER A 299 -21.63 -19.09 -13.25
C SER A 299 -20.12 -18.78 -13.41
N GLN A 300 -19.23 -19.43 -12.65
CA GLN A 300 -17.79 -19.21 -12.65
C GLN A 300 -17.01 -20.42 -13.21
N THR A 301 -17.64 -21.23 -14.04
CA THR A 301 -16.94 -22.24 -14.86
C THR A 301 -16.11 -21.57 -15.93
N LEU A 302 -15.09 -22.23 -16.46
CA LEU A 302 -14.23 -21.68 -17.49
C LEU A 302 -15.02 -21.28 -18.75
N ASP A 303 -15.98 -22.13 -19.17
CA ASP A 303 -16.84 -21.86 -20.32
C ASP A 303 -17.70 -20.60 -20.11
N ASN A 304 -18.29 -20.46 -18.92
CA ASN A 304 -19.12 -19.30 -18.60
C ASN A 304 -18.27 -18.02 -18.54
N LEU A 305 -17.06 -18.08 -17.96
CA LEU A 305 -16.14 -16.95 -17.93
C LEU A 305 -15.63 -16.58 -19.33
N TYR A 306 -15.41 -17.56 -20.19
CA TYR A 306 -15.05 -17.35 -21.58
C TYR A 306 -16.18 -16.65 -22.34
N LEU A 307 -17.42 -17.18 -22.26
CA LEU A 307 -18.61 -16.58 -22.88
C LEU A 307 -18.80 -15.12 -22.44
N LEU A 308 -18.81 -14.87 -21.14
CA LEU A 308 -18.98 -13.53 -20.56
C LEU A 308 -17.88 -12.56 -21.00
N SER A 309 -16.64 -13.03 -21.11
CA SER A 309 -15.52 -12.20 -21.52
C SER A 309 -15.61 -11.76 -22.98
N ARG A 310 -16.30 -12.52 -23.86
CA ARG A 310 -16.49 -12.17 -25.27
C ARG A 310 -17.54 -11.08 -25.50
N LEU A 311 -18.37 -10.79 -24.51
CA LEU A 311 -19.40 -9.75 -24.60
C LEU A 311 -18.86 -8.34 -24.36
N ILE A 312 -17.60 -8.23 -23.94
CA ILE A 312 -17.02 -6.98 -23.43
C ILE A 312 -15.74 -6.65 -24.21
N ASP A 313 -15.64 -5.40 -24.67
CA ASP A 313 -14.49 -4.92 -25.48
C ASP A 313 -13.27 -4.52 -24.64
N ILE A 314 -13.44 -4.37 -23.31
CA ILE A 314 -12.38 -3.98 -22.39
C ILE A 314 -11.97 -5.15 -21.49
N PRO A 315 -10.69 -5.24 -21.03
CA PRO A 315 -10.23 -6.37 -20.22
C PRO A 315 -11.00 -6.51 -18.89
N ILE A 316 -11.39 -7.75 -18.58
CA ILE A 316 -11.92 -8.12 -17.27
C ILE A 316 -10.77 -8.70 -16.44
N LEU A 317 -10.43 -8.00 -15.39
CA LEU A 317 -9.36 -8.35 -14.44
C LEU A 317 -9.96 -9.14 -13.28
N ARG A 318 -9.45 -10.34 -13.05
CA ARG A 318 -9.90 -11.26 -12.00
C ARG A 318 -8.76 -11.61 -11.05
N PRO A 319 -8.37 -10.69 -10.14
CA PRO A 319 -7.17 -10.88 -9.32
C PRO A 319 -7.23 -12.09 -8.39
N VAL A 320 -8.44 -12.57 -8.06
CA VAL A 320 -8.68 -13.70 -7.15
C VAL A 320 -9.14 -14.97 -7.85
N ILE A 321 -8.91 -15.08 -9.16
CA ILE A 321 -9.43 -16.19 -9.98
C ILE A 321 -8.94 -17.57 -9.55
N GLY A 322 -7.75 -17.66 -8.98
CA GLY A 322 -7.11 -18.90 -8.55
C GLY A 322 -7.11 -19.16 -7.04
N PHE A 323 -7.94 -18.45 -6.27
CA PHE A 323 -8.08 -18.67 -4.83
C PHE A 323 -9.19 -19.64 -4.52
#